data_61d286b9009301b0a1344403a111f3a9
#
_entry.id   61d286b9009301b0a1344403a111f3a9
#
_cell.length_a   1.000
_cell.length_b   1.000
_cell.length_c   1.000
_cell.angle_alpha   90.00
_cell.angle_beta   90.00
_cell.angle_gamma   90.00
#
_symmetry.space_group_name_H-M   'P 1'
#
loop_
_entity.id
_entity.type
_entity.pdbx_description
1 polymer ?
#
loop_
_entity_poly.entity_id
_entity_poly.type
_entity_poly.pdbx_seq_one_letter_code
_entity_poly.pdbx_strand_id
1 'polypeptide(L)'
;MLKMGGTATIIGMIPIGEKVEVDGFALLMEKKLQGTNMGSNRFRVDMPQYVDWYLAGKLKLDELVSAIMPIEQINEGFATLRAGEVARQLVTFD
;
A
#
# COMPACT_ATOMS: atom_id res chain seq x y z
N MET A 1 -8.20 -17.01 6.04
CA MET A 1 -8.36 -17.26 7.49
C MET A 1 -7.00 -17.29 8.18
N LEU A 2 -6.87 -16.63 9.33
CA LEU A 2 -5.61 -16.57 10.07
C LEU A 2 -5.38 -17.89 10.83
N LYS A 3 -4.20 -18.49 10.67
CA LYS A 3 -3.80 -19.68 11.44
C LYS A 3 -3.60 -19.32 12.91
N MET A 4 -3.58 -20.32 13.80
CA MET A 4 -3.19 -20.17 15.20
C MET A 4 -1.78 -19.53 15.29
N GLY A 5 -1.58 -18.59 16.19
CA GLY A 5 -0.34 -17.81 16.32
C GLY A 5 -0.10 -16.77 15.20
N GLY A 6 -0.97 -16.71 14.20
CA GLY A 6 -0.80 -15.82 13.06
C GLY A 6 -1.05 -14.34 13.37
N THR A 7 -0.49 -13.45 12.56
CA THR A 7 -0.67 -12.00 12.66
C THR A 7 -1.42 -11.48 11.43
N ALA A 8 -2.50 -10.74 11.66
CA ALA A 8 -3.17 -9.93 10.66
C ALA A 8 -2.70 -8.48 10.80
N THR A 9 -2.36 -7.85 9.68
CA THR A 9 -1.95 -6.45 9.66
C THR A 9 -2.92 -5.64 8.80
N ILE A 10 -3.52 -4.61 9.39
CA ILE A 10 -4.36 -3.65 8.67
C ILE A 10 -3.45 -2.70 7.91
N ILE A 11 -3.64 -2.64 6.58
CA ILE A 11 -2.89 -1.81 5.66
C ILE A 11 -3.88 -0.87 4.97
N GLY A 12 -3.54 0.41 4.90
CA GLY A 12 -4.36 1.43 4.27
C GLY A 12 -5.08 2.31 5.27
N MET A 13 -5.76 3.34 4.75
CA MET A 13 -6.48 4.31 5.56
C MET A 13 -7.92 3.84 5.78
N ILE A 14 -8.26 3.62 7.04
CA ILE A 14 -9.65 3.46 7.47
C ILE A 14 -10.16 4.87 7.81
N PRO A 15 -11.38 5.26 7.37
CA PRO A 15 -11.94 6.55 7.73
C PRO A 15 -11.99 6.76 9.24
N ILE A 16 -11.76 8.01 9.67
CA ILE A 16 -11.78 8.35 11.10
C ILE A 16 -13.17 8.06 11.67
N GLY A 17 -13.21 7.30 12.76
CA GLY A 17 -14.47 6.91 13.43
C GLY A 17 -14.98 5.53 13.05
N GLU A 18 -14.50 4.94 11.95
CA GLU A 18 -14.81 3.56 11.62
C GLU A 18 -14.15 2.58 12.58
N LYS A 19 -14.86 1.51 12.88
CA LYS A 19 -14.41 0.47 13.83
C LYS A 19 -14.15 -0.84 13.11
N VAL A 20 -13.16 -1.56 13.60
CA VAL A 20 -12.90 -2.94 13.19
C VAL A 20 -13.50 -3.86 14.23
N GLU A 21 -14.48 -4.67 13.83
CA GLU A 21 -15.06 -5.71 14.70
C GLU A 21 -14.22 -6.96 14.60
N VAL A 22 -13.90 -7.53 15.75
CA VAL A 22 -13.07 -8.74 15.85
C VAL A 22 -13.75 -9.72 16.79
N ASP A 23 -13.82 -10.98 16.35
CA ASP A 23 -14.25 -12.06 17.22
C ASP A 23 -13.21 -12.27 18.33
N GLY A 24 -13.58 -11.92 19.57
CA GLY A 24 -12.71 -12.01 20.73
C GLY A 24 -12.26 -13.44 21.01
N PHE A 25 -13.10 -14.44 20.78
CA PHE A 25 -12.74 -15.85 20.96
C PHE A 25 -11.64 -16.28 19.97
N ALA A 26 -11.70 -15.77 18.74
CA ALA A 26 -10.68 -16.08 17.75
C ALA A 26 -9.27 -15.58 18.16
N LEU A 27 -9.19 -14.52 18.97
CA LEU A 27 -7.92 -13.99 19.49
C LEU A 27 -7.29 -14.89 20.56
N LEU A 28 -8.09 -15.69 21.29
CA LEU A 28 -7.56 -16.64 22.29
C LEU A 28 -6.69 -17.73 21.67
N MET A 29 -6.73 -17.90 20.36
CA MET A 29 -5.85 -18.81 19.60
C MET A 29 -4.49 -18.17 19.29
N GLU A 30 -3.96 -17.32 20.18
CA GLU A 30 -2.70 -16.60 20.04
C GLU A 30 -2.61 -15.73 18.79
N LYS A 31 -3.74 -15.39 18.18
CA LYS A 31 -3.80 -14.54 17.00
C LYS A 31 -3.54 -13.09 17.38
N LYS A 32 -2.90 -12.35 16.48
CA LYS A 32 -2.58 -10.93 16.65
C LYS A 32 -3.25 -10.11 15.58
N LEU A 33 -3.78 -8.95 15.97
CA LEU A 33 -4.23 -7.91 15.04
C LEU A 33 -3.41 -6.65 15.32
N GLN A 34 -2.82 -6.09 14.29
CA GLN A 34 -2.03 -4.87 14.39
C GLN A 34 -2.29 -3.95 13.20
N GLY A 35 -2.00 -2.68 13.34
CA GLY A 35 -1.95 -1.73 12.25
C GLY A 35 -0.53 -1.52 11.76
N THR A 36 -0.40 -0.89 10.60
CA THR A 36 0.85 -0.34 10.09
C THR A 36 0.59 1.05 9.55
N ASN A 37 1.50 1.96 9.78
CA ASN A 37 1.48 3.29 9.19
C ASN A 37 2.65 3.40 8.20
N MET A 38 2.33 3.69 6.93
CA MET A 38 3.31 3.81 5.84
C MET A 38 4.27 2.60 5.77
N GLY A 39 3.73 1.38 6.01
CA GLY A 39 4.51 0.14 6.00
C GLY A 39 5.49 -0.01 7.18
N SER A 40 5.33 0.78 8.26
CA SER A 40 6.29 0.83 9.39
C SER A 40 7.72 1.13 8.92
N ASN A 41 7.84 1.97 7.91
CA ASN A 41 9.06 2.22 7.16
C ASN A 41 10.03 3.14 7.94
N ARG A 42 11.29 2.78 7.96
CA ARG A 42 12.41 3.59 8.47
C ARG A 42 13.05 4.34 7.29
N PHE A 43 12.43 5.41 6.84
CA PHE A 43 12.73 6.08 5.57
C PHE A 43 14.23 6.26 5.27
N ARG A 44 15.03 6.65 6.25
CA ARG A 44 16.46 6.88 6.06
C ARG A 44 17.27 5.63 5.77
N VAL A 45 16.76 4.46 6.14
CA VAL A 45 17.41 3.16 5.93
C VAL A 45 16.74 2.39 4.80
N ASP A 46 15.41 2.31 4.84
CA ASP A 46 14.67 1.42 3.96
C ASP A 46 14.56 1.99 2.53
N MET A 47 14.43 3.33 2.37
CA MET A 47 14.32 3.94 1.05
C MET A 47 15.58 3.75 0.18
N PRO A 48 16.81 4.02 0.66
CA PRO A 48 18.01 3.70 -0.10
C PRO A 48 18.09 2.23 -0.48
N GLN A 49 17.70 1.32 0.43
CA GLN A 49 17.70 -0.11 0.16
C GLN A 49 16.70 -0.49 -0.95
N TYR A 50 15.52 0.15 -1.00
CA TYR A 50 14.56 -0.07 -2.09
C TYR A 50 15.11 0.39 -3.44
N VAL A 51 15.82 1.51 -3.46
CA VAL A 51 16.50 2.00 -4.68
C VAL A 51 17.55 0.98 -5.15
N ASP A 52 18.38 0.49 -4.23
CA ASP A 52 19.39 -0.52 -4.55
C ASP A 52 18.75 -1.80 -5.10
N TRP A 53 17.65 -2.24 -4.52
CA TRP A 53 16.93 -3.41 -5.01
C TRP A 53 16.30 -3.19 -6.38
N TYR A 54 15.77 -2.00 -6.64
CA TYR A 54 15.22 -1.63 -7.93
C TYR A 54 16.32 -1.64 -9.00
N LEU A 55 17.45 -0.95 -8.74
CA LEU A 55 18.58 -0.91 -9.66
C LEU A 55 19.21 -2.29 -9.90
N ALA A 56 19.15 -3.18 -8.92
CA ALA A 56 19.59 -4.56 -9.05
C ALA A 56 18.56 -5.50 -9.73
N GLY A 57 17.40 -4.96 -10.17
CA GLY A 57 16.32 -5.74 -10.79
C GLY A 57 15.58 -6.68 -9.84
N LYS A 58 15.76 -6.52 -8.52
CA LYS A 58 15.11 -7.36 -7.48
C LYS A 58 13.76 -6.80 -7.05
N LEU A 59 13.53 -5.50 -7.19
CA LEU A 59 12.28 -4.83 -6.91
C LEU A 59 11.67 -4.33 -8.21
N LYS A 60 10.51 -4.85 -8.56
CA LYS A 60 9.79 -4.51 -9.78
C LYS A 60 8.83 -3.37 -9.50
N LEU A 61 9.13 -2.19 -10.04
CA LEU A 61 8.29 -0.99 -9.91
C LEU A 61 7.67 -0.57 -11.24
N ASP A 62 8.39 -0.72 -12.34
CA ASP A 62 7.96 -0.27 -13.66
C ASP A 62 6.67 -0.97 -14.09
N GLU A 63 6.52 -2.24 -13.76
CA GLU A 63 5.32 -3.03 -14.07
C GLU A 63 4.07 -2.56 -13.33
N LEU A 64 4.22 -1.76 -12.28
CA LEU A 64 3.10 -1.17 -11.54
C LEU A 64 2.59 0.11 -12.19
N VAL A 65 3.37 0.73 -13.09
CA VAL A 65 2.99 1.97 -13.78
C VAL A 65 1.98 1.63 -14.87
N SER A 66 0.73 2.02 -14.63
CA SER A 66 -0.38 1.77 -15.57
C SER A 66 -0.45 2.82 -16.67
N ALA A 67 -0.06 4.06 -16.38
CA ALA A 67 -0.08 5.17 -17.33
C ALA A 67 0.88 6.28 -16.92
N ILE A 68 1.36 7.02 -17.93
CA ILE A 68 2.12 8.26 -17.77
C ILE A 68 1.34 9.34 -18.50
N MET A 69 1.10 10.49 -17.87
CA MET A 69 0.30 11.57 -18.43
C MET A 69 0.91 12.94 -18.13
N PRO A 70 0.70 13.94 -18.99
CA PRO A 70 1.09 15.32 -18.67
C PRO A 70 0.17 15.90 -17.59
N ILE A 71 0.64 16.96 -16.92
CA ILE A 71 -0.08 17.59 -15.80
C ILE A 71 -1.47 18.10 -16.20
N GLU A 72 -1.66 18.52 -17.46
CA GLU A 72 -2.92 19.00 -17.98
C GLU A 72 -4.05 17.95 -17.90
N GLN A 73 -3.69 16.65 -17.89
CA GLN A 73 -4.62 15.53 -17.80
C GLN A 73 -4.88 15.05 -16.36
N ILE A 74 -4.43 15.79 -15.37
CA ILE A 74 -4.50 15.37 -13.94
C ILE A 74 -5.95 15.04 -13.51
N ASN A 75 -6.95 15.76 -14.00
CA ASN A 75 -8.34 15.51 -13.66
C ASN A 75 -8.86 14.18 -14.22
N GLU A 76 -8.44 13.81 -15.43
CA GLU A 76 -8.72 12.50 -16.02
C GLU A 76 -8.04 11.38 -15.22
N GLY A 77 -6.79 11.61 -14.80
CA GLY A 77 -6.06 10.71 -13.92
C GLY A 77 -6.80 10.44 -12.61
N PHE A 78 -7.35 11.47 -11.97
CA PHE A 78 -8.16 11.29 -10.76
C PHE A 78 -9.47 10.54 -11.03
N ALA A 79 -10.11 10.77 -12.18
CA ALA A 79 -11.31 10.03 -12.54
C ALA A 79 -11.04 8.53 -12.71
N THR A 80 -9.98 8.17 -13.44
CA THR A 80 -9.55 6.78 -13.65
C THR A 80 -9.14 6.10 -12.34
N LEU A 81 -8.47 6.85 -11.45
CA LEU A 81 -8.08 6.34 -10.13
C LEU A 81 -9.32 6.02 -9.27
N ARG A 82 -10.34 6.90 -9.29
CA ARG A 82 -11.61 6.67 -8.58
C ARG A 82 -12.39 5.48 -9.13
N ALA A 83 -12.28 5.23 -10.43
CA ALA A 83 -12.91 4.07 -11.08
C ALA A 83 -12.21 2.74 -10.68
N GLY A 84 -11.00 2.79 -10.10
CA GLY A 84 -10.24 1.60 -9.71
C GLY A 84 -9.63 0.83 -10.88
N GLU A 85 -9.50 1.48 -12.04
CA GLU A 85 -9.02 0.85 -13.28
C GLU A 85 -7.50 0.79 -13.39
N VAL A 86 -6.80 1.53 -12.53
CA VAL A 86 -5.34 1.67 -12.59
C VAL A 86 -4.68 1.44 -11.24
N ALA A 87 -3.51 0.85 -11.26
CA ALA A 87 -2.71 0.62 -10.05
C ALA A 87 -1.86 1.85 -9.70
N ARG A 88 -1.19 2.44 -10.68
CA ARG A 88 -0.27 3.58 -10.49
C ARG A 88 -0.23 4.43 -11.75
N GLN A 89 -0.39 5.72 -11.58
CA GLN A 89 -0.22 6.71 -12.65
C GLN A 89 0.93 7.65 -12.29
N LEU A 90 1.71 8.04 -13.28
CA LEU A 90 2.75 9.06 -13.16
C LEU A 90 2.33 10.31 -13.92
N VAL A 91 2.67 11.46 -13.37
CA VAL A 91 2.43 12.76 -13.99
C VAL A 91 3.76 13.38 -14.38
N THR A 92 3.88 13.83 -15.62
CA THR A 92 5.04 14.58 -16.12
C THR A 92 4.77 16.07 -16.10
N PHE A 93 5.84 16.86 -16.00
CA PHE A 93 5.80 18.32 -15.92
C PHE A 93 6.66 18.95 -17.02
N ASP A 94 6.73 18.31 -18.17
CA ASP A 94 7.53 18.73 -19.32
C ASP A 94 6.82 19.86 -20.09
#